data_861521418065b4616e9cad2413eac59b
#
_entry.id   861521418065b4616e9cad2413eac59b
#
_cell.length_a   1.000
_cell.length_b   1.000
_cell.length_c   1.000
_cell.angle_alpha   90.00
_cell.angle_beta   90.00
_cell.angle_gamma   90.00
#
_symmetry.space_group_name_H-M   'P 1'
#
loop_
_entity.id
_entity.type
_entity.pdbx_description
1 polymer ?
#
loop_
_entity_poly.entity_id
_entity_poly.type
_entity_poly.pdbx_seq_one_letter_code
_entity_poly.pdbx_strand_id
1 'polypeptide(L)'
;LLFVAPLVSLTERNDNVVQENVELLVNEFVTDVQNTGIISQAKYQSLENSLAATGNTYNVEMEVQHLDENPGKKTTQANYTKIGENVYYSEYTTQVLEQLESSTTGEISLKEGDRIVVNVKNTNTTQAQTLKGSLLSFTNAGQYTIAASSTGMIKVNGK
;
A
#
# COMPACT_ATOMS: atom_id res chain seq x y z
N LEU A 1 -8.88 -18.77 -33.88
CA LEU A 1 -7.78 -17.79 -33.67
C LEU A 1 -8.24 -16.33 -33.72
N LEU A 2 -9.25 -15.98 -34.53
CA LEU A 2 -9.75 -14.60 -34.66
C LEU A 2 -10.51 -14.08 -33.43
N PHE A 3 -11.07 -14.98 -32.59
CA PHE A 3 -11.84 -14.58 -31.40
C PHE A 3 -11.04 -14.45 -30.13
N VAL A 4 -9.87 -15.05 -30.06
CA VAL A 4 -9.06 -15.12 -28.85
C VAL A 4 -8.23 -13.85 -28.66
N ALA A 5 -7.65 -13.30 -29.72
CA ALA A 5 -6.87 -12.07 -29.64
C ALA A 5 -7.68 -10.86 -29.16
N PRO A 6 -8.93 -10.60 -29.65
CA PRO A 6 -9.79 -9.56 -29.09
C PRO A 6 -10.15 -9.77 -27.62
N LEU A 7 -10.38 -11.01 -27.20
CA LEU A 7 -10.70 -11.33 -25.80
C LEU A 7 -9.53 -11.02 -24.86
N VAL A 8 -8.31 -11.40 -25.24
CA VAL A 8 -7.10 -11.05 -24.47
C VAL A 8 -6.94 -9.53 -24.37
N SER A 9 -7.14 -8.81 -25.45
CA SER A 9 -7.04 -7.34 -25.47
C SER A 9 -8.08 -6.68 -24.54
N LEU A 10 -9.32 -7.20 -24.50
CA LEU A 10 -10.37 -6.69 -23.60
C LEU A 10 -10.05 -6.96 -22.12
N THR A 11 -9.52 -8.12 -21.80
CA THR A 11 -9.15 -8.47 -20.43
C THR A 11 -7.92 -7.65 -19.96
N GLU A 12 -6.98 -7.37 -20.84
CA GLU A 12 -5.86 -6.49 -20.53
C GLU A 12 -6.31 -5.05 -20.26
N ARG A 13 -7.28 -4.55 -21.03
CA ARG A 13 -7.89 -3.23 -20.78
C ARG A 13 -8.59 -3.19 -19.43
N ASN A 14 -9.29 -4.24 -19.07
CA ASN A 14 -9.94 -4.35 -17.76
C ASN A 14 -8.89 -4.33 -16.63
N ASP A 15 -7.79 -5.05 -16.77
CA ASP A 15 -6.70 -5.05 -15.81
C ASP A 15 -6.06 -3.65 -15.69
N ASN A 16 -5.91 -2.91 -16.78
CA ASN A 16 -5.41 -1.54 -16.76
C ASN A 16 -6.35 -0.59 -16.01
N VAL A 17 -7.65 -0.71 -16.21
CA VAL A 17 -8.67 0.08 -15.48
C VAL A 17 -8.63 -0.26 -14.00
N VAL A 18 -8.49 -1.53 -13.67
CA VAL A 18 -8.35 -1.98 -12.27
C VAL A 18 -7.06 -1.44 -11.66
N GLN A 19 -5.95 -1.45 -12.39
CA GLN A 19 -4.67 -0.89 -11.96
C GLN A 19 -4.83 0.60 -11.59
N GLU A 20 -5.45 1.39 -12.45
CA GLU A 20 -5.71 2.81 -12.20
C GLU A 20 -6.61 3.03 -10.97
N ASN A 21 -7.64 2.20 -10.81
CA ASN A 21 -8.51 2.25 -9.63
C ASN A 21 -7.76 1.91 -8.35
N VAL A 22 -6.92 0.89 -8.36
CA VAL A 22 -6.11 0.50 -7.20
C VAL A 22 -5.14 1.64 -6.82
N GLU A 23 -4.49 2.24 -7.80
CA GLU A 23 -3.62 3.40 -7.57
C GLU A 23 -4.38 4.57 -6.93
N LEU A 24 -5.59 4.85 -7.43
CA LEU A 24 -6.44 5.90 -6.89
C LEU A 24 -6.82 5.62 -5.43
N LEU A 25 -7.28 4.41 -5.13
CA LEU A 25 -7.68 4.01 -3.78
C LEU A 25 -6.53 4.11 -2.77
N VAL A 26 -5.34 3.66 -3.17
CA VAL A 26 -4.13 3.74 -2.33
C VAL A 26 -3.74 5.20 -2.10
N ASN A 27 -3.76 6.02 -3.15
CA ASN A 27 -3.46 7.45 -3.05
C ASN A 27 -4.47 8.20 -2.18
N GLU A 28 -5.75 7.90 -2.30
CA GLU A 28 -6.80 8.49 -1.46
C GLU A 28 -6.59 8.15 0.02
N PHE A 29 -6.28 6.89 0.32
CA PHE A 29 -6.00 6.47 1.68
C PHE A 29 -4.79 7.20 2.26
N VAL A 30 -3.67 7.25 1.53
CA VAL A 30 -2.45 7.94 1.97
C VAL A 30 -2.69 9.45 2.13
N THR A 31 -3.40 10.06 1.18
CA THR A 31 -3.73 11.49 1.25
C THR A 31 -4.62 11.82 2.45
N ASP A 32 -5.59 10.97 2.75
CA ASP A 32 -6.45 11.16 3.92
C ASP A 32 -5.66 11.05 5.23
N VAL A 33 -4.82 10.04 5.37
CA VAL A 33 -3.93 9.90 6.53
C VAL A 33 -2.97 11.09 6.63
N GLN A 34 -2.42 11.53 5.53
CA GLN A 34 -1.51 12.68 5.45
C GLN A 34 -2.17 13.98 5.95
N ASN A 35 -3.43 14.19 5.59
CA ASN A 35 -4.18 15.41 5.92
C ASN A 35 -4.82 15.36 7.31
N THR A 36 -5.08 14.19 7.86
CA THR A 36 -5.70 14.01 9.19
C THR A 36 -4.71 13.66 10.28
N GLY A 37 -3.57 13.07 9.93
CA GLY A 37 -2.60 12.52 10.87
C GLY A 37 -3.13 11.29 11.63
N ILE A 38 -4.17 10.64 11.12
CA ILE A 38 -4.84 9.52 11.80
C ILE A 38 -4.97 8.33 10.85
N ILE A 39 -4.48 7.17 11.29
CA ILE A 39 -4.81 5.88 10.70
C ILE A 39 -5.95 5.28 11.52
N SER A 40 -7.09 4.99 10.91
CA SER A 40 -8.20 4.33 11.60
C SER A 40 -8.48 2.95 11.02
N GLN A 41 -8.92 2.05 11.88
CA GLN A 41 -9.34 0.71 11.46
C GLN A 41 -10.46 0.76 10.42
N ALA A 42 -11.40 1.71 10.59
CA ALA A 42 -12.49 1.89 9.64
C ALA A 42 -12.00 2.30 8.24
N LYS A 43 -11.01 3.20 8.16
CA LYS A 43 -10.40 3.61 6.89
C LYS A 43 -9.63 2.47 6.23
N TYR A 44 -8.90 1.70 7.02
CA TYR A 44 -8.17 0.53 6.53
C TYR A 44 -9.13 -0.54 5.98
N GLN A 45 -10.19 -0.86 6.71
CA GLN A 45 -11.22 -1.79 6.24
C GLN A 45 -11.94 -1.29 4.99
N SER A 46 -12.19 0.02 4.90
CA SER A 46 -12.77 0.63 3.69
C SER A 46 -11.85 0.46 2.49
N LEU A 47 -10.54 0.64 2.65
CA LEU A 47 -9.55 0.37 1.61
C LEU A 47 -9.60 -1.10 1.18
N GLU A 48 -9.55 -2.04 2.12
CA GLU A 48 -9.61 -3.48 1.83
C GLU A 48 -10.90 -3.86 1.08
N ASN A 49 -12.04 -3.34 1.52
CA ASN A 49 -13.33 -3.60 0.87
C ASN A 49 -13.39 -3.03 -0.54
N SER A 50 -12.84 -1.84 -0.75
CA SER A 50 -12.78 -1.22 -2.08
C SER A 50 -11.85 -1.97 -3.02
N LEU A 51 -10.72 -2.47 -2.51
CA LEU A 51 -9.81 -3.33 -3.26
C LEU A 51 -10.50 -4.65 -3.64
N ALA A 52 -11.18 -5.29 -2.71
CA ALA A 52 -11.93 -6.53 -2.96
C ALA A 52 -13.05 -6.34 -3.99
N ALA A 53 -13.68 -5.17 -4.04
CA ALA A 53 -14.71 -4.84 -5.01
C ALA A 53 -14.21 -4.81 -6.47
N THR A 54 -12.89 -4.72 -6.69
CA THR A 54 -12.31 -4.83 -8.03
C THR A 54 -12.35 -6.26 -8.60
N GLY A 55 -12.69 -7.26 -7.78
CA GLY A 55 -12.75 -8.66 -8.16
C GLY A 55 -11.44 -9.44 -8.00
N ASN A 56 -10.41 -8.82 -7.46
CA ASN A 56 -9.11 -9.43 -7.18
C ASN A 56 -8.83 -9.47 -5.67
N THR A 57 -7.88 -10.28 -5.27
CA THR A 57 -7.35 -10.29 -3.91
C THR A 57 -6.00 -9.58 -3.86
N TYR A 58 -5.74 -8.88 -2.77
CA TYR A 58 -4.54 -8.05 -2.63
C TYR A 58 -3.85 -8.31 -1.30
N ASN A 59 -2.53 -8.14 -1.33
CA ASN A 59 -1.73 -7.96 -0.13
C ASN A 59 -1.48 -6.47 0.05
N VAL A 60 -1.84 -5.95 1.21
CA VAL A 60 -1.63 -4.54 1.60
C VAL A 60 -0.51 -4.48 2.62
N GLU A 61 0.55 -3.81 2.28
CA GLU A 61 1.69 -3.58 3.16
C GLU A 61 1.76 -2.10 3.52
N MET A 62 1.87 -1.81 4.80
CA MET A 62 2.06 -0.46 5.32
C MET A 62 3.39 -0.36 6.05
N GLU A 63 4.04 0.78 5.89
CA GLU A 63 5.19 1.19 6.67
C GLU A 63 4.91 2.59 7.19
N VAL A 64 4.96 2.75 8.49
CA VAL A 64 4.88 4.06 9.14
C VAL A 64 6.26 4.42 9.66
N GLN A 65 6.81 5.51 9.16
CA GLN A 65 8.10 6.02 9.55
C GLN A 65 7.90 7.20 10.51
N HIS A 66 8.27 6.99 11.76
CA HIS A 66 8.21 8.04 12.78
C HIS A 66 9.51 8.83 12.82
N LEU A 67 9.38 10.15 12.82
CA LEU A 67 10.50 11.04 13.01
C LEU A 67 11.02 10.95 14.46
N ASP A 68 12.27 10.56 14.63
CA ASP A 68 12.88 10.52 15.96
C ASP A 68 13.33 11.93 16.37
N GLU A 69 12.61 12.52 17.31
CA GLU A 69 12.92 13.84 17.87
C GLU A 69 14.14 13.83 18.79
N ASN A 70 14.58 12.64 19.24
CA ASN A 70 15.70 12.48 20.15
C ASN A 70 16.68 11.38 19.70
N PRO A 71 17.34 11.54 18.55
CA PRO A 71 18.18 10.49 17.98
C PRO A 71 19.35 10.05 18.87
N GLY A 72 19.80 10.89 19.80
CA GLY A 72 20.90 10.57 20.72
C GLY A 72 20.55 9.65 21.90
N LYS A 73 19.27 9.37 22.15
CA LYS A 73 18.81 8.56 23.30
C LYS A 73 18.46 7.10 22.96
N LYS A 74 18.32 6.76 21.69
CA LYS A 74 17.90 5.42 21.23
C LYS A 74 19.00 4.73 20.43
N THR A 75 20.22 4.79 20.89
CA THR A 75 21.38 4.24 20.19
C THR A 75 21.44 2.72 20.25
N THR A 76 20.65 2.06 19.44
CA THR A 76 20.91 0.66 19.10
C THR A 76 21.35 0.48 17.65
N GLN A 77 21.44 1.55 16.88
CA GLN A 77 21.92 1.51 15.50
C GLN A 77 23.34 2.05 15.40
N ALA A 78 24.25 1.18 14.95
CA ALA A 78 25.70 1.42 14.86
C ALA A 78 26.14 2.40 13.75
N ASN A 79 25.24 3.12 13.10
CA ASN A 79 25.53 3.94 11.92
C ASN A 79 25.28 5.44 12.13
N TYR A 80 25.66 5.95 13.27
CA TYR A 80 25.64 7.39 13.52
C TYR A 80 26.83 8.08 12.86
N THR A 81 26.58 8.75 11.76
CA THR A 81 27.62 9.60 11.15
C THR A 81 27.47 11.09 11.49
N LYS A 82 26.29 11.51 11.98
CA LYS A 82 26.07 12.94 12.33
C LYS A 82 25.08 13.10 13.47
N ILE A 83 25.40 13.96 14.41
CA ILE A 83 24.51 14.41 15.49
C ILE A 83 23.54 15.44 14.89
N GLY A 84 22.24 15.23 15.04
CA GLY A 84 21.20 16.19 14.62
C GLY A 84 20.55 15.92 13.26
N GLU A 85 20.84 14.79 12.60
CA GLU A 85 20.07 14.37 11.44
C GLU A 85 18.70 13.77 11.86
N ASN A 86 17.68 14.06 11.08
CA ASN A 86 16.36 13.48 11.24
C ASN A 86 16.43 11.97 10.97
N VAL A 87 16.38 11.17 12.02
CA VAL A 87 16.36 9.72 11.95
C VAL A 87 14.93 9.24 12.07
N TYR A 88 14.51 8.37 11.15
CA TYR A 88 13.21 7.72 11.19
C TYR A 88 13.35 6.31 11.71
N TYR A 89 12.38 5.86 12.52
CA TYR A 89 12.19 4.45 12.83
C TYR A 89 10.88 3.97 12.24
N SER A 90 10.86 2.73 11.75
CA SER A 90 9.74 2.18 10.98
C SER A 90 8.91 1.21 11.81
N GLU A 91 7.60 1.31 11.65
CA GLU A 91 6.63 0.30 12.04
C GLU A 91 5.99 -0.29 10.79
N TYR A 92 5.88 -1.61 10.75
CA TYR A 92 5.37 -2.35 9.60
C TYR A 92 3.93 -2.82 9.83
N THR A 93 3.30 -3.33 8.79
CA THR A 93 1.88 -3.69 8.74
C THR A 93 1.38 -4.43 9.98
N THR A 94 2.06 -5.47 10.42
CA THR A 94 1.66 -6.26 11.59
C THR A 94 1.60 -5.42 12.85
N GLN A 95 2.61 -4.58 13.07
CA GLN A 95 2.70 -3.69 14.23
C GLN A 95 1.60 -2.62 14.19
N VAL A 96 1.33 -2.06 13.01
CA VAL A 96 0.27 -1.06 12.82
C VAL A 96 -1.10 -1.67 13.08
N LEU A 97 -1.37 -2.87 12.58
CA LEU A 97 -2.64 -3.57 12.79
C LEU A 97 -2.85 -3.97 14.26
N GLU A 98 -1.81 -4.47 14.91
CA GLU A 98 -1.85 -4.76 16.36
C GLU A 98 -2.16 -3.52 17.20
N GLN A 99 -1.58 -2.37 16.85
CA GLN A 99 -1.89 -1.11 17.51
C GLN A 99 -3.33 -0.66 17.27
N LEU A 100 -3.86 -0.81 16.06
CA LEU A 100 -5.25 -0.50 15.73
C LEU A 100 -6.23 -1.38 16.52
N GLU A 101 -5.94 -2.68 16.61
CA GLU A 101 -6.76 -3.63 17.37
C GLU A 101 -6.72 -3.38 18.87
N SER A 102 -5.57 -3.01 19.42
CA SER A 102 -5.40 -2.72 20.85
C SER A 102 -5.88 -1.34 21.26
N SER A 103 -6.08 -0.45 20.29
CA SER A 103 -6.58 0.91 20.54
C SER A 103 -8.05 0.89 20.95
N THR A 104 -8.41 1.58 22.02
CA THR A 104 -9.81 1.74 22.44
C THR A 104 -10.67 2.51 21.44
N THR A 105 -10.06 3.35 20.64
CA THR A 105 -10.72 4.15 19.60
C THR A 105 -10.62 3.53 18.21
N GLY A 106 -9.80 2.50 18.03
CA GLY A 106 -9.47 1.95 16.71
C GLY A 106 -8.69 2.92 15.82
N GLU A 107 -7.94 3.82 16.42
CA GLU A 107 -7.19 4.86 15.73
C GLU A 107 -5.76 4.95 16.24
N ILE A 108 -4.85 5.29 15.33
CA ILE A 108 -3.45 5.62 15.62
C ILE A 108 -3.22 7.07 15.20
N SER A 109 -2.75 7.89 16.13
CA SER A 109 -2.37 9.28 15.84
C SER A 109 -0.91 9.37 15.44
N LEU A 110 -0.66 10.04 14.33
CA LEU A 110 0.66 10.33 13.80
C LEU A 110 1.02 11.79 14.06
N LYS A 111 2.30 12.10 13.98
CA LYS A 111 2.81 13.46 14.15
C LYS A 111 3.19 14.08 12.82
N GLU A 112 3.11 15.38 12.74
CA GLU A 112 3.66 16.13 11.60
C GLU A 112 5.14 15.76 11.40
N GLY A 113 5.50 15.44 10.16
CA GLY A 113 6.84 15.00 9.79
C GLY A 113 7.00 13.48 9.71
N ASP A 114 6.07 12.70 10.27
CA ASP A 114 6.02 11.26 10.06
C ASP A 114 5.70 10.96 8.59
N ARG A 115 6.04 9.75 8.15
CA ARG A 115 5.75 9.31 6.78
C ARG A 115 4.96 8.02 6.80
N ILE A 116 4.06 7.89 5.83
CA ILE A 116 3.35 6.65 5.57
C ILE A 116 3.67 6.16 4.15
N VAL A 117 3.96 4.88 4.02
CA VAL A 117 4.13 4.18 2.76
C VAL A 117 3.12 3.05 2.70
N VAL A 118 2.37 2.97 1.62
CA VAL A 118 1.41 1.89 1.39
C VAL A 118 1.72 1.24 0.06
N ASN A 119 1.94 -0.07 0.09
CA ASN A 119 2.19 -0.90 -1.08
C ASN A 119 1.06 -1.94 -1.19
N VAL A 120 0.47 -2.02 -2.35
CA VAL A 120 -0.59 -2.98 -2.65
C VAL A 120 -0.21 -3.80 -3.86
N LYS A 121 -0.36 -5.11 -3.78
CA LYS A 121 -0.07 -6.03 -4.87
C LYS A 121 -1.13 -7.12 -4.91
N ASN A 122 -1.63 -7.46 -6.09
CA ASN A 122 -2.57 -8.56 -6.21
C ASN A 122 -1.90 -9.91 -5.93
N THR A 123 -2.65 -10.81 -5.31
CA THR A 123 -2.18 -12.16 -4.94
C THR A 123 -2.82 -13.25 -5.79
N ASN A 124 -3.89 -12.94 -6.52
CA ASN A 124 -4.56 -13.87 -7.42
C ASN A 124 -4.07 -13.70 -8.87
N THR A 125 -4.38 -14.69 -9.70
CA THR A 125 -4.16 -14.61 -11.14
C THR A 125 -5.30 -13.83 -11.81
N THR A 126 -4.98 -12.80 -12.58
CA THR A 126 -6.00 -12.06 -13.34
C THR A 126 -6.50 -12.86 -14.54
N GLN A 127 -7.65 -12.48 -15.08
CA GLN A 127 -8.19 -13.12 -16.30
C GLN A 127 -7.21 -12.99 -17.48
N ALA A 128 -6.54 -11.85 -17.62
CA ALA A 128 -5.55 -11.66 -18.67
C ALA A 128 -4.35 -12.59 -18.50
N GLN A 129 -3.87 -12.78 -17.28
CA GLN A 129 -2.79 -13.74 -16.98
C GLN A 129 -3.20 -15.17 -17.29
N THR A 130 -4.42 -15.55 -16.92
CA THR A 130 -4.97 -16.89 -17.20
C THR A 130 -5.06 -17.15 -18.69
N LEU A 131 -5.59 -16.21 -19.46
CA LEU A 131 -5.71 -16.35 -20.92
C LEU A 131 -4.35 -16.39 -21.60
N LYS A 132 -3.42 -15.53 -21.20
CA LYS A 132 -2.04 -15.55 -21.72
C LYS A 132 -1.32 -16.87 -21.40
N GLY A 133 -1.44 -17.36 -20.18
CA GLY A 133 -0.86 -18.63 -19.76
C GLY A 133 -1.39 -19.82 -20.55
N SER A 134 -2.68 -19.82 -20.88
CA SER A 134 -3.32 -20.86 -21.67
C SER A 134 -2.92 -20.84 -23.15
N LEU A 135 -2.69 -19.67 -23.72
CA LEU A 135 -2.42 -19.46 -25.15
C LEU A 135 -0.93 -19.41 -25.48
N LEU A 136 -0.11 -18.96 -24.55
CA LEU A 136 1.30 -18.66 -24.74
C LEU A 136 2.18 -19.52 -23.81
N SER A 137 1.76 -20.75 -23.55
CA SER A 137 2.50 -21.69 -22.68
C SER A 137 3.97 -21.92 -23.11
N PHE A 138 4.34 -21.49 -24.30
CA PHE A 138 5.70 -21.62 -24.87
C PHE A 138 6.50 -20.32 -24.84
N THR A 139 5.92 -19.19 -24.44
CA THR A 139 6.61 -17.91 -24.36
C THR A 139 6.62 -17.40 -22.92
N ASN A 140 7.74 -16.93 -22.44
CA ASN A 140 7.86 -16.20 -21.17
C ASN A 140 7.15 -14.84 -21.28
N ALA A 141 5.82 -14.86 -21.48
CA ALA A 141 5.02 -13.65 -21.35
C ALA A 141 5.10 -13.20 -19.90
N GLY A 142 5.63 -12.02 -19.65
CA GLY A 142 5.73 -11.45 -18.32
C GLY A 142 4.38 -11.49 -17.61
N GLN A 143 4.37 -11.88 -16.35
CA GLN A 143 3.15 -11.88 -15.55
C GLN A 143 2.68 -10.44 -15.37
N TYR A 144 1.45 -10.16 -15.80
CA TYR A 144 0.82 -8.87 -15.53
C TYR A 144 0.43 -8.82 -14.05
N THR A 145 0.98 -7.88 -13.30
CA THR A 145 0.71 -7.72 -11.88
C THR A 145 0.07 -6.37 -11.63
N ILE A 146 -1.05 -6.36 -10.91
CA ILE A 146 -1.67 -5.14 -10.42
C ILE A 146 -0.95 -4.76 -9.13
N ALA A 147 -0.29 -3.61 -9.14
CA ALA A 147 0.45 -3.11 -7.99
C ALA A 147 0.36 -1.60 -7.91
N ALA A 148 0.25 -1.08 -6.70
CA ALA A 148 0.25 0.34 -6.44
C ALA A 148 1.10 0.66 -5.21
N SER A 149 1.77 1.79 -5.23
CA SER A 149 2.55 2.29 -4.10
C SER A 149 2.29 3.78 -3.95
N SER A 150 2.07 4.22 -2.72
CA SER A 150 1.93 5.63 -2.41
C SER A 150 2.66 5.97 -1.13
N THR A 151 3.28 7.13 -1.11
CA THR A 151 4.03 7.65 0.04
C THR A 151 3.55 9.07 0.34
N GLY A 152 3.35 9.37 1.61
CA GLY A 152 2.98 10.70 2.04
C GLY A 152 3.64 11.10 3.35
N MET A 153 4.00 12.36 3.47
CA MET A 153 4.44 12.95 4.72
C MET A 153 3.24 13.54 5.46
N ILE A 154 3.14 13.26 6.76
CA ILE A 154 2.05 13.75 7.59
C ILE A 154 2.18 15.27 7.76
N LYS A 155 1.12 15.98 7.44
CA LYS A 155 1.06 17.45 7.42
C LYS A 155 0.54 18.06 8.71
N VAL A 156 -0.20 17.28 9.50
CA VAL A 156 -0.84 17.73 10.74
C VAL A 156 -0.70 16.67 11.82
N ASN A 157 -0.63 17.08 13.08
CA ASN A 157 -0.66 16.15 14.20
C ASN A 157 -2.05 15.51 14.31
N GLY A 158 -2.11 14.19 14.41
CA GLY A 158 -3.32 13.45 14.77
C GLY A 158 -3.77 13.83 16.20
N LYS A 159 -5.06 13.82 16.43
CA LYS A 159 -5.62 14.14 17.76
C LYS A 159 -5.55 12.97 18.73
#